data_0e24d8412b2e7745b2bdb8ec7744048a
#
_entry.id   0e24d8412b2e7745b2bdb8ec7744048a
#
_cell.length_a   1.000
_cell.length_b   1.000
_cell.length_c   1.000
_cell.angle_alpha   90.00
_cell.angle_beta   90.00
_cell.angle_gamma   90.00
#
_symmetry.space_group_name_H-M   'P 1'
#
loop_
_entity.id
_entity.type
_entity.pdbx_description
1 polymer ?
#
loop_
_entity_poly.entity_id
_entity_poly.type
_entity_poly.pdbx_seq_one_letter_code
_entity_poly.pdbx_strand_id
1 'polypeptide(L)'
;MSLGTVVLTTSPRKITTRFTRKRTLVVDDSATILHAICTLLEHHEIVEISGRVESGQEAIDASITLKPDLVLMDADMPGMSGLRTALLLSQLMPETRIILMSMDASPQFKAACAGCGASAVIYKPKFLRELSTLLRPLRGPRLAAHI
;
A
#
# COMPACT_ATOMS: atom_id res chain seq x y z
N MET A 1 -32.14 -25.94 -3.60
CA MET A 1 -31.90 -25.55 -3.07
C MET A 1 -31.67 -25.00 -2.48
N SER A 2 -31.93 -24.95 -2.65
CA SER A 2 -31.76 -24.25 -2.06
C SER A 2 -31.46 -23.55 -1.58
N LEU A 3 -31.70 -23.37 -1.67
CA LEU A 3 -31.33 -22.62 -1.12
C LEU A 3 -30.90 -22.03 -0.44
N GLY A 4 -31.03 -22.16 -0.50
CA GLY A 4 -30.50 -21.52 0.16
C GLY A 4 -30.35 -20.97 0.68
N THR A 5 -30.59 -21.03 0.45
CA THR A 5 -30.40 -20.48 0.96
C THR A 5 -30.25 -19.75 1.57
N VAL A 6 -30.55 -19.63 1.37
CA VAL A 6 -30.37 -18.93 1.99
C VAL A 6 -29.94 -18.30 2.63
N VAL A 7 -30.06 -18.40 2.63
CA VAL A 7 -29.65 -17.96 3.29
C VAL A 7 -29.30 -17.14 3.53
N LEU A 8 -29.39 -16.95 3.04
CA LEU A 8 -29.01 -16.29 3.19
C LEU A 8 -29.07 -15.41 3.64
N THR A 9 -29.26 -15.21 3.27
CA THR A 9 -29.65 -14.36 3.63
C THR A 9 -29.25 -13.90 4.69
N THR A 10 -29.01 -14.11 5.09
CA THR A 10 -28.74 -13.87 6.15
C THR A 10 -27.79 -13.06 6.36
N SER A 11 -27.18 -12.77 5.81
CA SER A 11 -26.29 -12.14 6.20
C SER A 11 -25.68 -11.15 5.59
N PRO A 12 -26.01 -10.09 5.73
CA PRO A 12 -25.39 -8.93 5.24
C PRO A 12 -24.01 -8.90 5.69
N ARG A 13 -23.78 -9.25 6.86
CA ARG A 13 -22.47 -9.16 7.33
C ARG A 13 -21.56 -9.98 6.54
N LYS A 14 -21.99 -11.02 6.00
CA LYS A 14 -21.13 -11.76 5.25
C LYS A 14 -20.66 -11.01 4.11
N ILE A 15 -21.45 -10.28 3.50
CA ILE A 15 -21.09 -9.56 2.36
C ILE A 15 -20.06 -8.54 2.65
N THR A 16 -20.24 -7.85 3.73
CA THR A 16 -19.35 -6.77 4.00
C THR A 16 -17.97 -7.24 4.35
N THR A 17 -17.81 -8.49 4.68
CA THR A 17 -16.51 -8.91 5.07
C THR A 17 -15.64 -9.35 3.91
N ARG A 18 -16.17 -9.25 2.71
CA ARG A 18 -15.39 -9.71 1.60
C ARG A 18 -14.53 -8.66 0.98
N PHE A 19 -13.76 -7.96 1.72
CA PHE A 19 -12.82 -7.05 1.12
C PHE A 19 -11.64 -7.82 0.61
N THR A 20 -11.23 -7.53 -0.60
CA THR A 20 -10.02 -8.10 -1.14
C THR A 20 -8.86 -7.36 -0.51
N ARG A 21 -7.97 -8.09 0.11
CA ARG A 21 -6.80 -7.47 0.70
C ARG A 21 -5.87 -7.00 -0.40
N LYS A 22 -5.15 -5.92 -0.13
CA LYS A 22 -4.23 -5.35 -1.10
C LYS A 22 -2.89 -6.06 -0.98
N ARG A 23 -2.47 -6.70 -2.06
CA ARG A 23 -1.18 -7.37 -2.11
C ARG A 23 -0.11 -6.30 -2.12
N THR A 24 0.74 -6.29 -1.12
CA THR A 24 1.61 -5.16 -0.83
C THR A 24 3.06 -5.58 -0.81
N LEU A 25 3.89 -4.84 -1.54
CA LEU A 25 5.33 -4.97 -1.49
C LEU A 25 5.86 -3.87 -0.57
N VAL A 26 6.69 -4.24 0.39
CA VAL A 26 7.27 -3.28 1.34
C VAL A 26 8.75 -3.13 1.03
N VAL A 27 9.21 -1.89 0.92
CA VAL A 27 10.58 -1.58 0.51
C VAL A 27 11.23 -0.61 1.50
N ASP A 28 12.32 -1.01 2.11
CA ASP A 28 13.09 -0.13 3.01
C ASP A 28 14.50 -0.69 3.10
N ASP A 29 15.51 0.16 2.99
CA ASP A 29 16.89 -0.30 2.99
C ASP A 29 17.39 -0.66 4.39
N SER A 30 16.67 -0.30 5.43
CA SER A 30 16.97 -0.71 6.79
C SER A 30 16.22 -2.00 7.10
N ALA A 31 16.96 -3.08 7.28
CA ALA A 31 16.33 -4.36 7.61
C ALA A 31 15.52 -4.27 8.90
N THR A 32 15.98 -3.48 9.87
CA THR A 32 15.27 -3.29 11.13
C THR A 32 13.94 -2.59 10.92
N ILE A 33 13.93 -1.53 10.13
CA ILE A 33 12.70 -0.79 9.88
C ILE A 33 11.75 -1.63 9.02
N LEU A 34 12.30 -2.31 8.03
CA LEU A 34 11.51 -3.18 7.17
C LEU A 34 10.79 -4.23 8.01
N HIS A 35 11.51 -4.86 8.93
CA HIS A 35 10.92 -5.85 9.82
C HIS A 35 9.82 -5.22 10.68
N ALA A 36 10.08 -4.05 11.24
CA ALA A 36 9.11 -3.38 12.08
C ALA A 36 7.83 -3.05 11.33
N ILE A 37 7.98 -2.52 10.12
CA ILE A 37 6.82 -2.18 9.29
C ILE A 37 6.01 -3.43 8.97
N CYS A 38 6.68 -4.50 8.57
CA CYS A 38 5.99 -5.73 8.24
C CYS A 38 5.27 -6.32 9.45
N THR A 39 5.90 -6.24 10.63
CA THR A 39 5.25 -6.71 11.85
C THR A 39 3.97 -5.91 12.13
N LEU A 40 4.01 -4.60 11.95
CA LEU A 40 2.83 -3.78 12.14
C LEU A 40 1.73 -4.13 11.15
N LEU A 41 2.11 -4.51 9.94
CA LEU A 41 1.14 -4.80 8.89
C LEU A 41 0.55 -6.20 8.98
N GLU A 42 1.16 -7.09 9.72
CA GLU A 42 0.68 -8.48 9.79
C GLU A 42 -0.77 -8.59 10.22
N HIS A 43 -1.22 -7.66 11.04
CA HIS A 43 -2.59 -7.71 11.54
C HIS A 43 -3.50 -6.67 10.89
N HIS A 44 -3.01 -6.02 9.86
CA HIS A 44 -3.81 -4.99 9.18
C HIS A 44 -4.82 -5.65 8.25
N GLU A 45 -6.07 -5.33 8.42
CA GLU A 45 -7.12 -6.07 7.72
C GLU A 45 -7.14 -5.83 6.21
N ILE A 46 -6.58 -4.74 5.73
CA ILE A 46 -6.61 -4.43 4.30
C ILE A 46 -5.36 -4.87 3.57
N VAL A 47 -4.24 -5.01 4.27
CA VAL A 47 -2.95 -5.24 3.65
C VAL A 47 -2.55 -6.71 3.78
N GLU A 48 -2.07 -7.26 2.67
CA GLU A 48 -1.47 -8.59 2.65
C GLU A 48 -0.05 -8.40 2.12
N ILE A 49 0.96 -8.77 2.89
CA ILE A 49 2.34 -8.59 2.45
C ILE A 49 2.68 -9.67 1.45
N SER A 50 2.99 -9.27 0.22
CA SER A 50 3.37 -10.20 -0.82
C SER A 50 4.87 -10.28 -1.03
N GLY A 51 5.62 -9.35 -0.45
CA GLY A 51 7.08 -9.38 -0.53
C GLY A 51 7.69 -8.25 0.26
N ARG A 52 8.98 -8.39 0.54
CA ARG A 52 9.75 -7.35 1.20
C ARG A 52 11.13 -7.29 0.59
N VAL A 53 11.60 -6.11 0.25
CA VAL A 53 12.89 -5.93 -0.39
C VAL A 53 13.59 -4.70 0.18
N GLU A 54 14.88 -4.56 -0.10
CA GLU A 54 15.69 -3.55 0.56
C GLU A 54 16.33 -2.53 -0.37
N SER A 55 15.93 -2.51 -1.64
CA SER A 55 16.49 -1.51 -2.57
C SER A 55 15.48 -1.19 -3.66
N GLY A 56 15.72 -0.06 -4.33
CA GLY A 56 14.87 0.33 -5.45
C GLY A 56 14.92 -0.67 -6.59
N GLN A 57 16.10 -1.19 -6.89
CA GLN A 57 16.23 -2.17 -7.98
C GLN A 57 15.47 -3.43 -7.65
N GLU A 58 15.59 -3.91 -6.39
CA GLU A 58 14.83 -5.07 -5.98
C GLU A 58 13.34 -4.82 -6.04
N ALA A 59 12.93 -3.58 -5.72
CA ALA A 59 11.52 -3.24 -5.78
C ALA A 59 10.98 -3.35 -7.20
N ILE A 60 11.75 -2.90 -8.18
CA ILE A 60 11.35 -2.99 -9.57
C ILE A 60 11.25 -4.45 -9.99
N ASP A 61 12.29 -5.23 -9.70
CA ASP A 61 12.30 -6.64 -10.07
C ASP A 61 11.16 -7.41 -9.42
N ALA A 62 10.95 -7.19 -8.14
CA ALA A 62 9.88 -7.86 -7.41
C ALA A 62 8.51 -7.45 -7.92
N SER A 63 8.34 -6.18 -8.28
CA SER A 63 7.05 -5.70 -8.77
C SER A 63 6.68 -6.34 -10.11
N ILE A 64 7.65 -6.53 -10.97
CA ILE A 64 7.39 -7.17 -12.26
C ILE A 64 6.89 -8.59 -12.04
N THR A 65 7.49 -9.31 -11.10
CA THR A 65 7.12 -10.69 -10.81
C THR A 65 5.83 -10.80 -10.01
N LEU A 66 5.70 -10.00 -8.95
CA LEU A 66 4.59 -10.14 -8.01
C LEU A 66 3.36 -9.34 -8.41
N LYS A 67 3.53 -8.32 -9.22
CA LYS A 67 2.45 -7.43 -9.63
C LYS A 67 1.59 -7.00 -8.44
N PRO A 68 2.20 -6.30 -7.48
CA PRO A 68 1.46 -5.92 -6.27
C PRO A 68 0.41 -4.85 -6.56
N ASP A 69 -0.60 -4.80 -5.72
CA ASP A 69 -1.60 -3.74 -5.78
C ASP A 69 -1.05 -2.45 -5.18
N LEU A 70 -0.15 -2.59 -4.22
CA LEU A 70 0.36 -1.47 -3.44
C LEU A 70 1.84 -1.67 -3.18
N VAL A 71 2.61 -0.59 -3.30
CA VAL A 71 4.02 -0.57 -2.90
C VAL A 71 4.16 0.47 -1.80
N LEU A 72 4.68 0.06 -0.65
CA LEU A 72 5.03 0.98 0.44
C LEU A 72 6.54 1.08 0.44
N MET A 73 7.08 2.26 0.15
CA MET A 73 8.50 2.38 -0.11
C MET A 73 9.12 3.57 0.61
N ASP A 74 10.27 3.32 1.25
CA ASP A 74 11.07 4.36 1.84
C ASP A 74 11.52 5.33 0.74
N ALA A 75 11.35 6.62 0.99
CA ALA A 75 11.75 7.64 0.02
C ALA A 75 13.26 7.80 -0.04
N ASP A 76 13.95 7.55 1.09
CA ASP A 76 15.38 7.80 1.18
C ASP A 76 16.17 6.51 1.23
N MET A 77 16.60 6.04 0.08
CA MET A 77 17.42 4.84 -0.01
C MET A 77 18.70 5.15 -0.76
N PRO A 78 19.82 4.51 -0.39
CA PRO A 78 21.05 4.72 -1.12
C PRO A 78 20.94 4.16 -2.53
N GLY A 79 21.73 4.72 -3.42
CA GLY A 79 21.66 4.30 -4.83
C GLY A 79 20.44 4.89 -5.48
N MET A 80 19.48 4.04 -5.81
CA MET A 80 18.26 4.51 -6.41
C MET A 80 17.26 4.91 -5.33
N SER A 81 16.96 6.20 -5.23
CA SER A 81 16.06 6.71 -4.21
C SER A 81 14.64 6.20 -4.43
N GLY A 82 13.83 6.32 -3.38
CA GLY A 82 12.42 5.93 -3.50
C GLY A 82 11.67 6.78 -4.51
N LEU A 83 12.02 8.07 -4.62
CA LEU A 83 11.35 8.92 -5.61
C LEU A 83 11.65 8.45 -7.04
N ARG A 84 12.92 8.13 -7.31
CA ARG A 84 13.27 7.67 -8.64
C ARG A 84 12.66 6.30 -8.92
N THR A 85 12.67 5.43 -7.93
CA THR A 85 12.05 4.12 -8.08
C THR A 85 10.56 4.25 -8.33
N ALA A 86 9.90 5.16 -7.62
CA ALA A 86 8.47 5.40 -7.81
C ALA A 86 8.17 5.88 -9.23
N LEU A 87 9.02 6.77 -9.75
CA LEU A 87 8.82 7.26 -11.10
C LEU A 87 8.90 6.12 -12.11
N LEU A 88 9.91 5.27 -11.98
CA LEU A 88 10.06 4.14 -12.89
C LEU A 88 8.92 3.14 -12.74
N LEU A 89 8.52 2.83 -11.51
CA LEU A 89 7.42 1.90 -11.28
C LEU A 89 6.11 2.44 -11.81
N SER A 90 5.87 3.74 -11.68
CA SER A 90 4.62 4.30 -12.15
C SER A 90 4.50 4.19 -13.67
N GLN A 91 5.63 4.15 -14.36
CA GLN A 91 5.63 3.98 -15.81
C GLN A 91 5.50 2.51 -16.21
N LEU A 92 6.14 1.62 -15.46
CA LEU A 92 6.11 0.19 -15.76
C LEU A 92 4.84 -0.48 -15.27
N MET A 93 4.32 -0.03 -14.14
CA MET A 93 3.19 -0.67 -13.47
C MET A 93 2.16 0.39 -13.14
N PRO A 94 1.50 0.97 -14.14
CA PRO A 94 0.62 2.14 -13.87
C PRO A 94 -0.57 1.84 -12.97
N GLU A 95 -0.93 0.58 -12.80
CA GLU A 95 -2.05 0.25 -11.94
C GLU A 95 -1.64 -0.02 -10.50
N THR A 96 -0.35 -0.09 -10.22
CA THR A 96 0.13 -0.29 -8.87
C THR A 96 0.13 1.05 -8.15
N ARG A 97 -0.49 1.09 -6.98
CA ARG A 97 -0.47 2.31 -6.18
C ARG A 97 0.83 2.37 -5.41
N ILE A 98 1.46 3.53 -5.40
CA ILE A 98 2.74 3.71 -4.73
C ILE A 98 2.58 4.73 -3.62
N ILE A 99 2.94 4.35 -2.40
CA ILE A 99 2.94 5.25 -1.26
C ILE A 99 4.36 5.29 -0.73
N LEU A 100 4.93 6.50 -0.68
CA LEU A 100 6.27 6.68 -0.13
C LEU A 100 6.19 6.91 1.37
N MET A 101 7.25 6.55 2.07
CA MET A 101 7.37 6.75 3.51
C MET A 101 8.62 7.58 3.75
N SER A 102 8.55 8.53 4.66
CA SER A 102 9.68 9.42 4.90
C SER A 102 9.67 9.95 6.32
N MET A 103 10.86 10.28 6.82
CA MET A 103 10.97 11.02 8.07
C MET A 103 10.78 12.52 7.84
N ASP A 104 10.71 12.95 6.59
CA ASP A 104 10.52 14.36 6.23
C ASP A 104 9.06 14.57 5.85
N ALA A 105 8.35 15.38 6.64
CA ALA A 105 6.96 15.67 6.37
C ALA A 105 6.78 17.10 5.86
N SER A 106 7.85 17.76 5.42
CA SER A 106 7.78 19.15 4.99
C SER A 106 6.94 19.29 3.72
N PRO A 107 6.31 20.45 3.53
CA PRO A 107 5.58 20.70 2.30
C PRO A 107 6.48 20.64 1.07
N GLN A 108 7.74 21.04 1.21
CA GLN A 108 8.69 21.00 0.10
C GLN A 108 8.94 19.57 -0.35
N PHE A 109 9.10 18.65 0.61
CA PHE A 109 9.33 17.26 0.27
C PHE A 109 8.08 16.66 -0.39
N LYS A 110 6.91 16.97 0.16
CA LYS A 110 5.67 16.44 -0.41
C LYS A 110 5.45 16.96 -1.84
N ALA A 111 5.82 18.22 -2.07
CA ALA A 111 5.72 18.77 -3.42
C ALA A 111 6.67 18.06 -4.38
N ALA A 112 7.89 17.74 -3.93
CA ALA A 112 8.82 17.00 -4.77
C ALA A 112 8.29 15.62 -5.09
N CYS A 113 7.59 14.99 -4.16
CA CYS A 113 7.06 13.65 -4.36
C CYS A 113 5.87 13.65 -5.33
N ALA A 114 5.17 14.76 -5.42
CA ALA A 114 3.96 14.80 -6.24
C ALA A 114 4.23 14.49 -7.70
N GLY A 115 5.43 14.77 -8.20
CA GLY A 115 5.75 14.53 -9.61
C GLY A 115 6.36 13.17 -9.88
N CYS A 116 6.51 12.31 -8.89
CA CYS A 116 7.24 11.06 -9.06
C CYS A 116 6.34 9.85 -9.26
N GLY A 117 5.04 10.04 -9.38
CA GLY A 117 4.14 8.92 -9.59
C GLY A 117 3.60 8.29 -8.32
N ALA A 118 4.08 8.73 -7.15
CA ALA A 118 3.53 8.24 -5.89
C ALA A 118 2.19 8.92 -5.65
N SER A 119 1.25 8.18 -5.09
CA SER A 119 -0.07 8.72 -4.82
C SER A 119 -0.13 9.42 -3.46
N ALA A 120 0.82 9.16 -2.57
CA ALA A 120 0.83 9.77 -1.25
C ALA A 120 2.17 9.57 -0.57
N VAL A 121 2.40 10.34 0.48
CA VAL A 121 3.60 10.22 1.31
C VAL A 121 3.13 10.04 2.75
N ILE A 122 3.68 9.06 3.44
CA ILE A 122 3.42 8.82 4.85
C ILE A 122 4.61 9.30 5.67
N TYR A 123 4.30 10.00 6.74
CA TYR A 123 5.31 10.39 7.71
C TYR A 123 5.56 9.16 8.60
N LYS A 124 6.78 8.60 8.56
CA LYS A 124 7.06 7.32 9.23
C LYS A 124 6.63 7.26 10.69
N PRO A 125 6.85 8.29 11.51
CA PRO A 125 6.41 8.20 12.90
C PRO A 125 4.91 8.01 13.08
N LYS A 126 4.11 8.31 12.06
CA LYS A 126 2.66 8.16 12.12
C LYS A 126 2.17 7.11 11.14
N PHE A 127 3.01 6.13 10.88
CA PHE A 127 2.79 5.17 9.79
C PHE A 127 1.40 4.52 9.81
N LEU A 128 1.03 3.88 10.90
CA LEU A 128 -0.23 3.14 10.91
C LEU A 128 -1.43 4.05 10.76
N ARG A 129 -1.40 5.19 11.43
CA ARG A 129 -2.53 6.12 11.35
C ARG A 129 -2.70 6.64 9.93
N GLU A 130 -1.60 7.06 9.32
CA GLU A 130 -1.70 7.65 8.00
C GLU A 130 -2.01 6.60 6.94
N LEU A 131 -1.44 5.41 7.08
CA LEU A 131 -1.75 4.34 6.15
C LEU A 131 -3.23 3.98 6.22
N SER A 132 -3.77 3.84 7.41
CA SER A 132 -5.19 3.50 7.56
C SER A 132 -6.08 4.54 6.92
N THR A 133 -5.72 5.82 7.06
CA THR A 133 -6.47 6.89 6.44
C THR A 133 -6.41 6.80 4.92
N LEU A 134 -5.22 6.55 4.37
CA LEU A 134 -5.04 6.48 2.91
C LEU A 134 -5.75 5.28 2.30
N LEU A 135 -5.79 4.17 3.00
CA LEU A 135 -6.41 2.97 2.46
C LEU A 135 -7.91 2.90 2.68
N ARG A 136 -8.43 3.76 3.57
CA ARG A 136 -9.84 3.75 3.85
C ARG A 136 -10.72 3.91 2.62
N PRO A 137 -10.40 4.80 1.70
CA PRO A 137 -11.23 4.93 0.50
C PRO A 137 -11.25 3.68 -0.37
N LEU A 138 -10.29 2.81 -0.20
CA LEU A 138 -10.26 1.59 -0.99
C LEU A 138 -11.24 0.55 -0.50
N ARG A 139 -11.86 0.83 0.66
CA ARG A 139 -12.76 -0.11 1.21
C ARG A 139 -14.11 -0.05 0.61
N GLY A 140 -14.48 0.75 0.09
CA GLY A 140 -15.66 0.76 -0.34
C GLY A 140 -16.52 1.57 -0.44
N PRO A 141 -17.19 1.52 -0.94
CA PRO A 141 -17.97 2.19 -1.31
C PRO A 141 -18.84 2.82 -0.80
N ARG A 142 -18.94 3.43 -0.76
CA ARG A 142 -19.64 4.12 -0.33
C ARG A 142 -20.82 3.95 -0.76
N LEU A 143 -21.08 3.39 -1.12
CA LEU A 143 -22.12 3.12 -1.55
C LEU A 143 -23.08 3.51 -0.90
N ALA A 144 -22.89 3.48 -0.06
CA ALA A 144 -23.78 3.77 0.71
C ALA A 144 -24.28 4.96 0.34
N ALA A 145 -23.61 5.58 -0.05
CA ALA A 145 -23.95 6.70 -0.31
C ALA A 145 -25.16 6.79 -0.93
N HIS A 146 -25.51 6.43 -1.44
CA HIS A 146 -26.55 6.65 -2.06
C HIS A 146 -27.61 6.16 -1.67
N ILE A 147 -27.63 5.82 -1.11
CA ILE A 147 -28.66 5.29 -0.80
C ILE A 147 -29.29 5.85 -0.26
#